data_0e05fa22ef0dc12e612dcae9d5514631
#
_entry.id   0e05fa22ef0dc12e612dcae9d5514631
#
_cell.length_a   1.000
_cell.length_b   1.000
_cell.length_c   1.000
_cell.angle_alpha   90.00
_cell.angle_beta   90.00
_cell.angle_gamma   90.00
#
_symmetry.space_group_name_H-M   'P 1'
#
loop_
_entity.id
_entity.type
_entity.pdbx_description
1 polymer ?
#
loop_
_entity_poly.entity_id
_entity_poly.type
_entity_poly.pdbx_seq_one_letter_code
_entity_poly.pdbx_strand_id
1 'polypeptide(L)'
;MITIRRATQRDRESIWNVHIRAIQEICKSHYSPKEIADWSEVLKPIRYNEPIKRGSFFVAVDDNVIVGFGNLNQDSGEIEAVYVAPAYVGRGVGRQILQALESVAREVGLTVLRLSSSLNAVQFYENAGYRRQKQ
;
A
#
# COMPACT_ATOMS: atom_id res chain seq x y z
N MET A 1 1.14 19.39 -2.92
CA MET A 1 0.49 18.94 -1.66
C MET A 1 -0.08 17.54 -1.84
N ILE A 2 0.18 16.65 -0.90
CA ILE A 2 -0.35 15.28 -0.96
C ILE A 2 -1.78 15.26 -0.41
N THR A 3 -2.68 14.68 -1.18
CA THR A 3 -4.07 14.48 -0.77
C THR A 3 -4.37 12.99 -0.73
N ILE A 4 -5.01 12.53 0.33
CA ILE A 4 -5.44 11.13 0.44
C ILE A 4 -6.94 11.07 0.16
N ARG A 5 -7.33 10.18 -0.77
CA ARG A 5 -8.74 9.94 -1.09
C ARG A 5 -9.00 8.47 -1.37
N ARG A 6 -10.26 8.08 -1.36
CA ARG A 6 -10.62 6.71 -1.73
C ARG A 6 -10.34 6.47 -3.21
N ALA A 7 -9.87 5.27 -3.52
CA ALA A 7 -9.62 4.85 -4.88
C ALA A 7 -10.94 4.58 -5.61
N THR A 8 -10.92 4.82 -6.91
CA THR A 8 -12.01 4.43 -7.82
C THR A 8 -11.48 3.45 -8.85
N GLN A 9 -12.38 2.82 -9.61
CA GLN A 9 -11.98 1.88 -10.65
C GLN A 9 -11.13 2.55 -11.75
N ARG A 10 -11.24 3.86 -11.91
CA ARG A 10 -10.43 4.63 -12.86
C ARG A 10 -8.96 4.71 -12.46
N ASP A 11 -8.65 4.46 -11.20
CA ASP A 11 -7.30 4.59 -10.66
C ASP A 11 -6.45 3.33 -10.85
N ARG A 12 -7.03 2.24 -11.36
CA ARG A 12 -6.37 0.93 -11.39
C ARG A 12 -5.01 0.92 -12.07
N GLU A 13 -4.89 1.53 -13.24
CA GLU A 13 -3.61 1.57 -13.96
C GLU A 13 -2.56 2.37 -13.22
N SER A 14 -2.95 3.50 -12.66
CA SER A 14 -2.04 4.35 -11.87
C SER A 14 -1.57 3.62 -10.61
N ILE A 15 -2.48 2.90 -9.95
CA ILE A 15 -2.15 2.06 -8.79
C ILE A 15 -1.15 0.98 -9.20
N TRP A 16 -1.43 0.30 -10.31
CA TRP A 16 -0.53 -0.73 -10.85
C TRP A 16 0.87 -0.19 -11.12
N ASN A 17 0.96 1.00 -11.72
CA ASN A 17 2.25 1.64 -12.00
C ASN A 17 3.04 1.90 -10.72
N VAL A 18 2.39 2.40 -9.66
CA VAL A 18 3.04 2.62 -8.36
C VAL A 18 3.51 1.30 -7.78
N HIS A 19 2.66 0.27 -7.83
CA HIS A 19 2.96 -1.05 -7.26
C HIS A 19 4.19 -1.67 -7.94
N ILE A 20 4.20 -1.68 -9.27
CA ILE A 20 5.30 -2.25 -10.05
C ILE A 20 6.61 -1.50 -9.80
N ARG A 21 6.58 -0.17 -9.81
CA ARG A 21 7.77 0.64 -9.55
C ARG A 21 8.30 0.41 -8.14
N ALA A 22 7.41 0.32 -7.17
CA ALA A 22 7.81 0.06 -5.78
C ALA A 22 8.48 -1.31 -5.66
N ILE A 23 7.91 -2.34 -6.27
CA ILE A 23 8.48 -3.67 -6.26
C ILE A 23 9.85 -3.68 -6.95
N GLN A 24 9.96 -3.08 -8.12
CA GLN A 24 11.22 -3.03 -8.86
C GLN A 24 12.33 -2.33 -8.08
N GLU A 25 12.02 -1.23 -7.42
CA GLU A 25 13.00 -0.46 -6.66
C GLU A 25 13.36 -1.14 -5.34
N ILE A 26 12.36 -1.58 -4.58
CA ILE A 26 12.56 -2.17 -3.24
C ILE A 26 13.22 -3.54 -3.34
N CYS A 27 12.85 -4.33 -4.33
CA CYS A 27 13.27 -5.73 -4.43
C CYS A 27 14.54 -5.94 -5.25
N LYS A 28 15.02 -4.92 -5.94
CA LYS A 28 16.17 -5.07 -6.87
C LYS A 28 17.44 -5.58 -6.21
N SER A 29 17.63 -5.32 -4.91
CA SER A 29 18.82 -5.78 -4.18
C SER A 29 18.68 -7.18 -3.57
N HIS A 30 17.46 -7.75 -3.56
CA HIS A 30 17.18 -9.02 -2.93
C HIS A 30 16.64 -10.07 -3.89
N TYR A 31 16.22 -9.66 -5.08
CA TYR A 31 15.58 -10.55 -6.06
C TYR A 31 16.13 -10.30 -7.45
N SER A 32 16.15 -11.35 -8.27
CA SER A 32 16.63 -11.25 -9.63
C SER A 32 15.69 -10.44 -10.52
N PRO A 33 16.20 -9.85 -11.62
CA PRO A 33 15.34 -9.17 -12.59
C PRO A 33 14.23 -10.06 -13.12
N LYS A 34 14.50 -11.37 -13.29
CA LYS A 34 13.48 -12.33 -13.75
C LYS A 34 12.36 -12.50 -12.73
N GLU A 35 12.71 -12.63 -11.44
CA GLU A 35 11.70 -12.75 -10.38
C GLU A 35 10.81 -11.52 -10.33
N ILE A 36 11.38 -10.33 -10.45
CA ILE A 36 10.63 -9.06 -10.46
C ILE A 36 9.72 -9.01 -11.69
N ALA A 37 10.21 -9.40 -12.86
CA ALA A 37 9.42 -9.43 -14.09
C ALA A 37 8.24 -10.41 -13.98
N ASP A 38 8.47 -11.61 -13.42
CA ASP A 38 7.41 -12.59 -13.22
C ASP A 38 6.31 -12.06 -12.30
N TRP A 39 6.66 -11.36 -11.22
CA TRP A 39 5.70 -10.73 -10.34
C TRP A 39 4.90 -9.63 -11.03
N SER A 40 5.56 -8.84 -11.88
CA SER A 40 4.89 -7.78 -12.66
C SER A 40 3.82 -8.36 -13.59
N GLU A 41 4.08 -9.53 -14.17
CA GLU A 41 3.11 -10.22 -15.02
C GLU A 41 1.87 -10.69 -14.24
N VAL A 42 2.06 -11.12 -12.99
CA VAL A 42 0.96 -11.57 -12.13
C VAL A 42 0.12 -10.41 -11.63
N LEU A 43 0.72 -9.26 -11.36
CA LEU A 43 0.05 -8.08 -10.78
C LEU A 43 -0.53 -7.20 -11.88
N LYS A 44 -1.67 -7.61 -12.44
CA LYS A 44 -2.37 -6.81 -13.48
C LYS A 44 -3.41 -5.90 -12.84
N PRO A 45 -3.78 -4.79 -13.51
CA PRO A 45 -4.74 -3.82 -12.95
C PRO A 45 -6.07 -4.41 -12.49
N ILE A 46 -6.51 -5.48 -13.10
CA ILE A 46 -7.77 -6.16 -12.73
C ILE A 46 -7.74 -6.66 -11.26
N ARG A 47 -6.57 -6.92 -10.71
CA ARG A 47 -6.44 -7.40 -9.32
C ARG A 47 -6.93 -6.39 -8.29
N TYR A 48 -7.01 -5.12 -8.66
CA TYR A 48 -7.46 -4.08 -7.75
C TYR A 48 -8.98 -3.90 -7.74
N ASN A 49 -9.70 -4.57 -8.64
CA ASN A 49 -11.16 -4.41 -8.77
C ASN A 49 -11.88 -4.67 -7.46
N GLU A 50 -11.69 -5.84 -6.85
CA GLU A 50 -12.37 -6.23 -5.62
C GLU A 50 -11.92 -5.42 -4.42
N PRO A 51 -10.61 -5.23 -4.17
CA PRO A 51 -10.17 -4.36 -3.06
C PRO A 51 -10.73 -2.95 -3.14
N ILE A 52 -10.75 -2.34 -4.32
CA ILE A 52 -11.32 -0.99 -4.51
C ILE A 52 -12.82 -1.02 -4.21
N LYS A 53 -13.52 -2.03 -4.71
CA LYS A 53 -14.97 -2.16 -4.54
C LYS A 53 -15.36 -2.29 -3.05
N ARG A 54 -14.51 -2.90 -2.23
CA ARG A 54 -14.75 -3.04 -0.79
C ARG A 54 -14.69 -1.71 -0.04
N GLY A 55 -14.12 -0.66 -0.65
CA GLY A 55 -14.20 0.71 -0.15
C GLY A 55 -13.14 1.13 0.85
N SER A 56 -12.21 0.26 1.24
CA SER A 56 -11.11 0.59 2.15
C SER A 56 -9.77 0.67 1.42
N PHE A 57 -9.80 1.18 0.22
CA PHE A 57 -8.64 1.37 -0.64
C PHE A 57 -8.43 2.86 -0.86
N PHE A 58 -7.24 3.36 -0.51
CA PHE A 58 -6.91 4.78 -0.60
C PHE A 58 -5.73 5.01 -1.52
N VAL A 59 -5.74 6.16 -2.18
CA VAL A 59 -4.62 6.62 -2.99
C VAL A 59 -4.12 7.96 -2.45
N ALA A 60 -2.82 8.16 -2.58
CA ALA A 60 -2.18 9.45 -2.32
C ALA A 60 -1.95 10.12 -3.66
N VAL A 61 -2.39 11.37 -3.76
CA VAL A 61 -2.36 12.14 -5.00
C VAL A 61 -1.54 13.41 -4.79
N ASP A 62 -0.60 13.65 -5.69
CA ASP A 62 0.17 14.88 -5.74
C ASP A 62 -0.01 15.47 -7.13
N ASP A 63 -0.63 16.66 -7.19
CA ASP A 63 -0.83 17.40 -8.44
C ASP A 63 -1.49 16.53 -9.54
N ASN A 64 -2.57 15.85 -9.17
CA ASN A 64 -3.35 14.94 -10.03
C ASN A 64 -2.64 13.65 -10.42
N VAL A 65 -1.48 13.36 -9.83
CA VAL A 65 -0.73 12.12 -10.06
C VAL A 65 -0.81 11.23 -8.83
N ILE A 66 -1.16 9.97 -9.01
CA ILE A 66 -1.16 8.99 -7.91
C ILE A 66 0.28 8.59 -7.63
N VAL A 67 0.69 8.79 -6.37
CA VAL A 67 2.07 8.55 -5.91
C VAL A 67 2.16 7.51 -4.79
N GLY A 68 1.03 6.96 -4.38
CA GLY A 68 0.99 5.91 -3.36
C GLY A 68 -0.41 5.35 -3.21
N PHE A 69 -0.50 4.20 -2.57
CA PHE A 69 -1.79 3.59 -2.26
C PHE A 69 -1.68 2.63 -1.07
N GLY A 70 -2.83 2.29 -0.52
CA GLY A 70 -2.91 1.26 0.51
C GLY A 70 -4.33 0.78 0.69
N ASN A 71 -4.48 -0.41 1.25
CA ASN A 71 -5.81 -0.95 1.50
C ASN A 71 -5.89 -1.79 2.76
N LEU A 72 -7.07 -1.80 3.34
CA LEU A 72 -7.42 -2.53 4.54
C LEU A 72 -8.52 -3.53 4.22
N ASN A 73 -8.35 -4.76 4.69
CA ASN A 73 -9.42 -5.73 4.71
C ASN A 73 -10.17 -5.55 6.03
N GLN A 74 -11.39 -5.02 5.97
CA GLN A 74 -12.18 -4.72 7.17
C GLN A 74 -12.61 -5.99 7.92
N ASP A 75 -12.80 -7.09 7.20
CA ASP A 75 -13.26 -8.34 7.81
C ASP A 75 -12.19 -9.01 8.65
N SER A 76 -10.95 -8.99 8.19
CA SER A 76 -9.83 -9.63 8.87
C SER A 76 -9.03 -8.68 9.76
N GLY A 77 -9.16 -7.37 9.56
CA GLY A 77 -8.32 -6.38 10.22
C GLY A 77 -6.90 -6.32 9.65
N GLU A 78 -6.70 -6.83 8.46
CA GLU A 78 -5.38 -6.87 7.83
C GLU A 78 -5.16 -5.69 6.89
N ILE A 79 -4.04 -4.99 7.08
CA ILE A 79 -3.54 -4.03 6.11
C ILE A 79 -2.85 -4.85 5.03
N GLU A 80 -3.44 -4.87 3.85
CA GLU A 80 -2.99 -5.73 2.76
C GLU A 80 -1.87 -5.12 1.92
N ALA A 81 -1.83 -3.79 1.85
CA ALA A 81 -0.81 -3.09 1.10
C ALA A 81 -0.65 -1.65 1.58
N VAL A 82 0.58 -1.16 1.56
CA VAL A 82 0.94 0.26 1.60
C VAL A 82 2.17 0.40 0.73
N TYR A 83 2.03 1.07 -0.40
CA TYR A 83 3.13 1.29 -1.34
C TYR A 83 3.22 2.75 -1.74
N VAL A 84 4.45 3.22 -1.94
CA VAL A 84 4.74 4.61 -2.32
C VAL A 84 5.68 4.58 -3.52
N ALA A 85 5.44 5.46 -4.49
CA ALA A 85 6.32 5.62 -5.63
C ALA A 85 7.74 5.95 -5.15
N PRO A 86 8.79 5.35 -5.75
CA PRO A 86 10.16 5.53 -5.26
C PRO A 86 10.59 6.98 -5.08
N ALA A 87 10.17 7.87 -5.98
CA ALA A 87 10.52 9.29 -5.90
C ALA A 87 9.88 10.02 -4.70
N TYR A 88 8.90 9.41 -4.05
CA TYR A 88 8.15 10.01 -2.94
C TYR A 88 8.44 9.34 -1.60
N VAL A 89 9.30 8.35 -1.57
CA VAL A 89 9.71 7.69 -0.31
C VAL A 89 10.42 8.71 0.59
N GLY A 90 10.13 8.66 1.88
CA GLY A 90 10.72 9.58 2.86
C GLY A 90 10.04 10.93 2.97
N ARG A 91 8.90 11.12 2.32
CA ARG A 91 8.14 12.39 2.36
C ARG A 91 6.87 12.30 3.20
N GLY A 92 6.67 11.21 3.95
CA GLY A 92 5.51 11.02 4.80
C GLY A 92 4.26 10.53 4.08
N VAL A 93 4.34 10.16 2.81
CA VAL A 93 3.19 9.68 2.02
C VAL A 93 2.65 8.37 2.59
N GLY A 94 3.52 7.40 2.85
CA GLY A 94 3.13 6.11 3.44
C GLY A 94 2.46 6.29 4.79
N ARG A 95 2.95 7.22 5.60
CA ARG A 95 2.38 7.53 6.91
C ARG A 95 0.96 8.07 6.78
N GLN A 96 0.72 8.97 5.82
CA GLN A 96 -0.60 9.53 5.56
C GLN A 96 -1.59 8.45 5.09
N ILE A 97 -1.14 7.55 4.21
CA ILE A 97 -1.95 6.41 3.77
C ILE A 97 -2.32 5.54 4.97
N LEU A 98 -1.34 5.19 5.78
CA LEU A 98 -1.54 4.35 6.96
C LEU A 98 -2.54 4.98 7.92
N GLN A 99 -2.45 6.30 8.16
CA GLN A 99 -3.39 7.03 9.01
C GLN A 99 -4.82 6.96 8.48
N ALA A 100 -5.00 7.03 7.15
CA ALA A 100 -6.32 6.89 6.54
C ALA A 100 -6.90 5.49 6.79
N LEU A 101 -6.09 4.44 6.65
CA LEU A 101 -6.51 3.07 6.93
C LEU A 101 -6.86 2.88 8.41
N GLU A 102 -6.07 3.45 9.29
CA GLU A 102 -6.32 3.41 10.74
C GLU A 102 -7.62 4.12 11.12
N SER A 103 -7.92 5.23 10.44
CA SER A 103 -9.18 5.95 10.65
C SER A 103 -10.39 5.09 10.29
N VAL A 104 -10.34 4.41 9.15
CA VAL A 104 -11.41 3.49 8.75
C VAL A 104 -11.54 2.35 9.77
N ALA A 105 -10.42 1.80 10.21
CA ALA A 105 -10.42 0.73 11.20
C ALA A 105 -11.15 1.15 12.47
N ARG A 106 -10.89 2.36 12.97
CA ARG A 106 -11.58 2.89 14.15
C ARG A 106 -13.09 3.07 13.89
N GLU A 107 -13.44 3.59 12.72
CA GLU A 107 -14.85 3.81 12.36
C GLU A 107 -15.65 2.51 12.34
N VAL A 108 -15.05 1.41 11.88
CA VAL A 108 -15.73 0.11 11.81
C VAL A 108 -15.53 -0.74 13.07
N GLY A 109 -14.90 -0.19 14.11
CA GLY A 109 -14.79 -0.85 15.41
C GLY A 109 -13.67 -1.88 15.53
N LEU A 110 -12.68 -1.86 14.64
CA LEU A 110 -11.52 -2.74 14.75
C LEU A 110 -10.62 -2.28 15.91
N THR A 111 -10.24 -3.22 16.77
CA THR A 111 -9.36 -2.95 17.91
C THR A 111 -7.92 -3.38 17.65
N VAL A 112 -7.68 -4.23 16.66
CA VAL A 112 -6.37 -4.75 16.30
C VAL A 112 -6.22 -4.71 14.80
N LEU A 113 -5.07 -4.21 14.34
CA LEU A 113 -4.68 -4.27 12.94
C LEU A 113 -3.47 -5.17 12.80
N ARG A 114 -3.45 -5.96 11.74
CA ARG A 114 -2.34 -6.86 11.40
C ARG A 114 -1.82 -6.52 10.02
N LEU A 115 -0.56 -6.82 9.81
CA LEU A 115 0.04 -6.72 8.49
C LEU A 115 1.21 -7.68 8.36
N SER A 116 1.49 -8.10 7.13
CA SER A 116 2.71 -8.80 6.77
C SER A 116 3.62 -7.80 6.10
N SER A 117 4.81 -7.60 6.66
CA SER A 117 5.74 -6.59 6.15
C SER A 117 6.90 -7.26 5.43
N SER A 118 7.34 -6.67 4.32
CA SER A 118 8.65 -6.99 3.76
C SER A 118 9.74 -6.55 4.75
N LEU A 119 10.92 -7.18 4.67
CA LEU A 119 12.04 -6.82 5.52
C LEU A 119 12.38 -5.32 5.40
N ASN A 120 12.23 -4.77 4.22
CA ASN A 120 12.55 -3.37 3.95
C ASN A 120 11.59 -2.38 4.61
N ALA A 121 10.37 -2.81 4.95
CA ALA A 121 9.34 -1.95 5.51
C ALA A 121 9.16 -2.10 7.02
N VAL A 122 9.85 -3.03 7.67
CA VAL A 122 9.68 -3.29 9.11
C VAL A 122 9.89 -2.03 9.93
N GLN A 123 10.97 -1.30 9.67
CA GLN A 123 11.28 -0.07 10.42
C GLN A 123 10.19 0.98 10.26
N PHE A 124 9.65 1.12 9.06
CA PHE A 124 8.56 2.06 8.80
C PHE A 124 7.35 1.74 9.70
N TYR A 125 6.94 0.48 9.77
CA TYR A 125 5.80 0.08 10.58
C TYR A 125 6.08 0.18 12.08
N GLU A 126 7.29 -0.18 12.51
CA GLU A 126 7.66 -0.04 13.91
C GLU A 126 7.67 1.42 14.36
N ASN A 127 8.15 2.33 13.50
CA ASN A 127 8.10 3.77 13.77
C ASN A 127 6.67 4.30 13.86
N ALA A 128 5.72 3.64 13.21
CA ALA A 128 4.31 3.99 13.28
C ALA A 128 3.57 3.34 14.47
N GLY A 129 4.27 2.60 15.31
CA GLY A 129 3.71 1.99 16.52
C GLY A 129 3.32 0.53 16.40
N TYR A 130 3.64 -0.11 15.30
CA TYR A 130 3.36 -1.53 15.10
C TYR A 130 4.44 -2.38 15.76
N ARG A 131 4.05 -3.54 16.27
CA ARG A 131 4.96 -4.47 16.92
C ARG A 131 5.06 -5.76 16.14
N ARG A 132 6.26 -6.33 16.12
CA ARG A 132 6.45 -7.66 15.54
C ARG A 132 5.78 -8.70 16.40
N GLN A 133 5.12 -9.67 15.76
CA GLN A 133 4.63 -10.84 16.45
C GLN A 133 5.68 -11.95 16.35
N LYS A 134 5.89 -12.65 17.44
CA LYS A 134 6.71 -13.86 17.43
C LYS A 134 5.91 -14.96 16.77
N GLN A 135 6.53 -15.65 15.85
CA GLN A 135 5.95 -16.84 15.24
C GLN A 135 6.32 -18.09 16.04
#